data_4c8848371c1e80cfbd2fbea8dd9a2a60
#
_entry.id   4c8848371c1e80cfbd2fbea8dd9a2a60
#
_cell.length_a   1.000
_cell.length_b   1.000
_cell.length_c   1.000
_cell.angle_alpha   90.00
_cell.angle_beta   90.00
_cell.angle_gamma   90.00
#
_symmetry.space_group_name_H-M   'P 1'
#
loop_
_entity.id
_entity.type
_entity.pdbx_description
1 polymer ?
#
loop_
_entity_poly.entity_id
_entity_poly.type
_entity_poly.pdbx_seq_one_letter_code
_entity_poly.pdbx_strand_id
1 'polypeptide(L)'
;MLAVTKPKPSLNKDWRKSFELTDMPEISLSDDDEVIIEVATGAICGTDVGIHISKDSLKEEMLEAEVDPIIIGHEFAGSVVELGKTALDFLSKKLNAPANSNLKNRIFNDYHATAEMHLTCGTCLQCRIGEKHVCKNTLIKGIHQHGAFTKYVSVPAENLVLIPKGEIPLDIMSFMDAIGNAVHTASTIEKKDKTIAILGCGIQGLMATAISHQLGAKKIFVTDASHPKVGMTHERLEATHFDMARKFGADVCFDMAIPENRQLFLDYVMEETDGVGVDGVLEMSGNYRAYEDAFRVIRSGGIFALLGLPSGEFNLNFAKSIIFKGVTVKGIIGRRIWETWDIMIDLLKNGLSDTFMDNGLVTHKLNISEFEHAFSEIESGNALKVLLKPE
;
A
#
# COMPACT_ATOMS: atom_id res chain seq x y z
N MET A 1 -22.94 12.70 8.99
CA MET A 1 -21.68 12.11 9.48
C MET A 1 -20.50 12.92 8.98
N LEU A 2 -19.53 13.17 9.87
CA LEU A 2 -18.32 13.92 9.52
C LEU A 2 -17.45 13.12 8.53
N ALA A 3 -16.94 13.79 7.48
CA ALA A 3 -16.15 13.15 6.44
C ALA A 3 -15.07 14.10 5.91
N VAL A 4 -13.91 13.55 5.53
CA VAL A 4 -12.89 14.29 4.78
C VAL A 4 -13.21 14.16 3.30
N THR A 5 -13.45 15.28 2.65
CA THR A 5 -13.92 15.33 1.26
C THR A 5 -13.00 16.14 0.36
N LYS A 6 -13.09 15.84 -0.93
CA LYS A 6 -12.47 16.61 -2.01
C LYS A 6 -13.51 16.86 -3.11
N PRO A 7 -13.68 18.10 -3.59
CA PRO A 7 -14.53 18.34 -4.75
C PRO A 7 -13.94 17.65 -5.99
N LYS A 8 -14.82 17.13 -6.83
CA LYS A 8 -14.45 16.57 -8.13
C LYS A 8 -13.71 17.63 -8.98
N PRO A 9 -12.59 17.30 -9.60
CA PRO A 9 -11.89 18.24 -10.46
C PRO A 9 -12.73 18.58 -11.70
N SER A 10 -12.44 19.73 -12.32
CA SER A 10 -12.99 20.08 -13.62
C SER A 10 -11.86 20.44 -14.59
N LEU A 11 -12.10 20.26 -15.88
CA LEU A 11 -11.12 20.55 -16.94
C LEU A 11 -10.65 22.02 -16.94
N ASN A 12 -11.55 22.94 -16.58
CA ASN A 12 -11.36 24.38 -16.75
C ASN A 12 -11.09 25.16 -15.43
N LYS A 13 -10.86 24.47 -14.32
CA LYS A 13 -10.60 25.11 -13.03
C LYS A 13 -9.37 24.47 -12.39
N ASP A 14 -8.58 25.31 -11.72
CA ASP A 14 -7.54 24.81 -10.85
C ASP A 14 -8.15 23.95 -9.75
N TRP A 15 -7.61 22.74 -9.61
CA TRP A 15 -8.02 21.86 -8.54
C TRP A 15 -7.35 22.31 -7.26
N ARG A 16 -8.18 22.68 -6.29
CA ARG A 16 -7.70 23.28 -5.05
C ARG A 16 -6.88 22.26 -4.24
N LYS A 17 -5.76 22.69 -3.70
CA LYS A 17 -5.00 21.92 -2.71
C LYS A 17 -5.80 21.80 -1.42
N SER A 18 -5.48 20.76 -0.60
CA SER A 18 -6.15 20.41 0.64
C SER A 18 -7.51 19.71 0.48
N PHE A 19 -7.98 19.19 1.57
CA PHE A 19 -9.29 18.56 1.74
C PHE A 19 -10.22 19.49 2.54
N GLU A 20 -11.48 19.07 2.65
CA GLU A 20 -12.48 19.74 3.47
C GLU A 20 -13.09 18.75 4.47
N LEU A 21 -13.38 19.24 5.67
CA LEU A 21 -14.20 18.51 6.63
C LEU A 21 -15.66 18.88 6.39
N THR A 22 -16.47 17.91 5.98
CA THR A 22 -17.86 18.13 5.51
C THR A 22 -18.82 17.25 6.29
N ASP A 23 -19.97 17.79 6.65
CA ASP A 23 -21.07 16.97 7.19
C ASP A 23 -21.85 16.34 6.05
N MET A 24 -21.65 15.03 5.86
CA MET A 24 -22.28 14.22 4.83
C MET A 24 -23.49 13.46 5.40
N PRO A 25 -24.50 13.16 4.59
CA PRO A 25 -25.61 12.29 5.02
C PRO A 25 -25.12 10.92 5.47
N GLU A 26 -25.83 10.28 6.38
CA GLU A 26 -25.56 8.88 6.68
C GLU A 26 -25.89 8.00 5.46
N ILE A 27 -25.11 6.96 5.27
CA ILE A 27 -25.30 6.03 4.15
C ILE A 27 -26.31 4.95 4.53
N SER A 28 -26.98 4.41 3.52
CA SER A 28 -27.80 3.21 3.57
C SER A 28 -27.39 2.27 2.44
N LEU A 29 -27.74 1.02 2.53
CA LEU A 29 -27.54 0.07 1.43
C LEU A 29 -28.21 0.57 0.15
N SER A 30 -27.47 0.69 -0.92
CA SER A 30 -27.95 1.03 -2.26
C SER A 30 -28.31 -0.22 -3.05
N ASP A 31 -27.61 -1.33 -2.77
CA ASP A 31 -27.81 -2.62 -3.43
C ASP A 31 -27.84 -3.79 -2.43
N ASP A 32 -28.53 -4.87 -2.81
CA ASP A 32 -28.69 -6.07 -1.98
C ASP A 32 -27.37 -6.86 -1.78
N ASP A 33 -26.33 -6.60 -2.55
CA ASP A 33 -25.00 -7.22 -2.44
C ASP A 33 -24.01 -6.39 -1.64
N GLU A 34 -24.39 -5.22 -1.15
CA GLU A 34 -23.55 -4.34 -0.36
C GLU A 34 -23.52 -4.70 1.13
N VAL A 35 -22.44 -4.24 1.76
CA VAL A 35 -22.18 -4.32 3.19
C VAL A 35 -21.82 -2.94 3.69
N ILE A 36 -22.42 -2.48 4.80
CA ILE A 36 -21.99 -1.27 5.49
C ILE A 36 -21.06 -1.64 6.66
N ILE A 37 -19.92 -0.96 6.71
CA ILE A 37 -18.91 -1.11 7.74
C ILE A 37 -18.85 0.19 8.53
N GLU A 38 -18.96 0.09 9.86
CA GLU A 38 -18.60 1.17 10.77
C GLU A 38 -17.09 1.19 10.89
N VAL A 39 -16.48 2.26 10.40
CA VAL A 39 -15.02 2.45 10.38
C VAL A 39 -14.53 2.76 11.79
N ALA A 40 -13.67 1.92 12.33
CA ALA A 40 -13.01 2.16 13.60
C ALA A 40 -11.73 2.98 13.44
N THR A 41 -11.04 2.77 12.31
CA THR A 41 -9.82 3.50 11.96
C THR A 41 -9.61 3.47 10.44
N GLY A 42 -9.25 4.61 9.87
CA GLY A 42 -8.71 4.75 8.52
C GLY A 42 -7.21 4.93 8.56
N ALA A 43 -6.52 4.76 7.43
CA ALA A 43 -5.09 5.02 7.34
C ALA A 43 -4.78 5.86 6.09
N ILE A 44 -3.83 6.78 6.21
CA ILE A 44 -3.45 7.66 5.10
C ILE A 44 -2.45 6.93 4.20
N CYS A 45 -2.79 6.88 2.91
CA CYS A 45 -1.94 6.38 1.83
C CYS A 45 -1.19 7.50 1.12
N GLY A 46 -0.10 7.17 0.44
CA GLY A 46 0.60 8.09 -0.47
C GLY A 46 -0.29 8.62 -1.61
N THR A 47 -1.31 7.86 -2.02
CA THR A 47 -2.33 8.29 -2.98
C THR A 47 -3.17 9.43 -2.40
N ASP A 48 -3.60 9.34 -1.13
CA ASP A 48 -4.36 10.40 -0.47
C ASP A 48 -3.54 11.68 -0.36
N VAL A 49 -2.23 11.56 -0.06
CA VAL A 49 -1.31 12.72 -0.08
C VAL A 49 -1.23 13.32 -1.48
N GLY A 50 -1.15 12.49 -2.52
CA GLY A 50 -1.16 12.96 -3.90
C GLY A 50 -2.45 13.70 -4.28
N ILE A 51 -3.61 13.24 -3.81
CA ILE A 51 -4.91 13.91 -4.00
C ILE A 51 -4.94 15.22 -3.20
N HIS A 52 -4.44 15.22 -1.96
CA HIS A 52 -4.35 16.41 -1.11
C HIS A 52 -3.61 17.55 -1.79
N ILE A 53 -2.43 17.27 -2.34
CA ILE A 53 -1.61 18.27 -3.05
C ILE A 53 -2.02 18.49 -4.51
N SER A 54 -3.07 17.83 -4.98
CA SER A 54 -3.64 17.97 -6.34
C SER A 54 -2.65 17.60 -7.46
N LYS A 55 -2.01 16.42 -7.37
CA LYS A 55 -1.16 15.90 -8.46
C LYS A 55 -1.98 15.68 -9.73
N ASP A 56 -1.43 16.08 -10.89
CA ASP A 56 -2.11 16.00 -12.19
C ASP A 56 -2.57 14.57 -12.54
N SER A 57 -1.74 13.55 -12.30
CA SER A 57 -2.11 12.15 -12.56
C SER A 57 -3.33 11.68 -11.77
N LEU A 58 -3.51 12.15 -10.53
CA LEU A 58 -4.67 11.83 -9.71
C LEU A 58 -5.88 12.70 -10.05
N LYS A 59 -5.64 13.93 -10.55
CA LYS A 59 -6.71 14.78 -11.10
C LYS A 59 -7.40 14.10 -12.28
N GLU A 60 -6.63 13.50 -13.19
CA GLU A 60 -7.17 12.77 -14.35
C GLU A 60 -8.04 11.59 -13.91
N GLU A 61 -7.58 10.77 -12.96
CA GLU A 61 -8.36 9.67 -12.40
C GLU A 61 -9.65 10.16 -11.75
N MET A 62 -9.60 11.22 -10.97
CA MET A 62 -10.79 11.76 -10.26
C MET A 62 -11.78 12.50 -11.19
N LEU A 63 -11.42 12.81 -12.45
CA LEU A 63 -12.38 13.29 -13.44
C LEU A 63 -13.46 12.23 -13.75
N GLU A 64 -13.14 10.95 -13.59
CA GLU A 64 -14.05 9.82 -13.78
C GLU A 64 -14.93 9.54 -12.53
N ALA A 65 -14.79 10.32 -11.45
CA ALA A 65 -15.57 10.11 -10.23
C ALA A 65 -17.08 10.20 -10.47
N GLU A 66 -17.81 9.29 -9.85
CA GLU A 66 -19.28 9.17 -9.97
C GLU A 66 -20.02 10.10 -9.00
N VAL A 67 -19.32 10.68 -8.03
CA VAL A 67 -19.87 11.52 -6.93
C VAL A 67 -19.12 12.83 -6.80
N ASP A 68 -19.78 13.87 -6.23
CA ASP A 68 -19.20 15.19 -5.94
C ASP A 68 -19.90 15.83 -4.72
N PRO A 69 -19.21 16.19 -3.63
CA PRO A 69 -17.79 15.93 -3.37
C PRO A 69 -17.53 14.44 -3.10
N ILE A 70 -16.27 14.03 -3.26
CA ILE A 70 -15.83 12.66 -3.00
C ILE A 70 -15.38 12.55 -1.55
N ILE A 71 -15.87 11.56 -0.79
CA ILE A 71 -15.24 11.18 0.49
C ILE A 71 -13.96 10.43 0.16
N ILE A 72 -12.84 10.89 0.70
CA ILE A 72 -11.50 10.35 0.44
C ILE A 72 -11.21 9.13 1.34
N GLY A 73 -10.09 8.47 1.10
CA GLY A 73 -9.60 7.33 1.89
C GLY A 73 -10.04 5.98 1.34
N HIS A 74 -9.05 5.11 1.22
CA HIS A 74 -9.23 3.74 0.69
C HIS A 74 -8.57 2.68 1.57
N GLU A 75 -8.03 3.08 2.70
CA GLU A 75 -7.42 2.23 3.72
C GLU A 75 -8.21 2.36 5.02
N PHE A 76 -8.79 1.26 5.51
CA PHE A 76 -9.61 1.28 6.72
C PHE A 76 -9.77 -0.10 7.35
N ALA A 77 -10.18 -0.12 8.64
CA ALA A 77 -10.71 -1.29 9.32
C ALA A 77 -11.86 -0.91 10.24
N GLY A 78 -12.77 -1.84 10.48
CA GLY A 78 -13.94 -1.61 11.31
C GLY A 78 -14.75 -2.86 11.58
N SER A 79 -16.06 -2.69 11.74
CA SER A 79 -17.02 -3.77 11.99
C SER A 79 -18.19 -3.67 11.02
N VAL A 80 -18.67 -4.81 10.53
CA VAL A 80 -19.90 -4.86 9.73
C VAL A 80 -21.09 -4.50 10.60
N VAL A 81 -21.92 -3.56 10.14
CA VAL A 81 -23.12 -3.11 10.84
C VAL A 81 -24.41 -3.37 10.05
N GLU A 82 -24.31 -3.48 8.74
CA GLU A 82 -25.45 -3.80 7.88
C GLU A 82 -25.03 -4.73 6.74
N LEU A 83 -25.93 -5.63 6.34
CA LEU A 83 -25.74 -6.59 5.25
C LEU A 83 -26.98 -6.58 4.34
N GLY A 84 -26.76 -6.43 3.06
CA GLY A 84 -27.76 -6.67 2.03
C GLY A 84 -28.19 -8.15 1.97
N LYS A 85 -29.29 -8.42 1.34
CA LYS A 85 -29.87 -9.78 1.30
C LYS A 85 -28.95 -10.78 0.60
N THR A 86 -28.44 -10.41 -0.58
CA THR A 86 -27.56 -11.26 -1.38
C THR A 86 -26.13 -11.26 -0.85
N ALA A 87 -25.73 -10.20 -0.10
CA ALA A 87 -24.44 -10.15 0.60
C ALA A 87 -24.28 -11.31 1.60
N LEU A 88 -25.32 -11.61 2.40
CA LEU A 88 -25.28 -12.73 3.35
C LEU A 88 -25.14 -14.08 2.64
N ASP A 89 -25.83 -14.26 1.51
CA ASP A 89 -25.72 -15.48 0.69
C ASP A 89 -24.32 -15.66 0.10
N PHE A 90 -23.71 -14.58 -0.36
CA PHE A 90 -22.32 -14.58 -0.83
C PHE A 90 -21.35 -14.96 0.28
N LEU A 91 -21.46 -14.31 1.43
CA LEU A 91 -20.59 -14.55 2.60
C LEU A 91 -20.77 -15.96 3.17
N SER A 92 -21.99 -16.53 3.10
CA SER A 92 -22.24 -17.91 3.52
C SER A 92 -21.41 -18.91 2.71
N LYS A 93 -21.29 -18.70 1.41
CA LYS A 93 -20.45 -19.52 0.52
C LYS A 93 -18.96 -19.30 0.82
N LYS A 94 -18.54 -18.04 0.98
CA LYS A 94 -17.14 -17.67 1.27
C LYS A 94 -16.66 -18.25 2.62
N LEU A 95 -17.53 -18.25 3.65
CA LEU A 95 -17.25 -18.76 4.99
C LEU A 95 -17.63 -20.24 5.19
N ASN A 96 -18.14 -20.90 4.15
CA ASN A 96 -18.64 -22.27 4.19
C ASN A 96 -19.61 -22.51 5.37
N ALA A 97 -20.59 -21.62 5.54
CA ALA A 97 -21.56 -21.61 6.64
C ALA A 97 -22.97 -21.29 6.13
N PRO A 98 -24.06 -21.85 6.71
CA PRO A 98 -25.43 -21.56 6.27
C PRO A 98 -25.77 -20.07 6.36
N ALA A 99 -26.45 -19.51 5.34
CA ALA A 99 -26.95 -18.13 5.34
C ALA A 99 -28.16 -18.00 6.29
N ASN A 100 -27.92 -17.71 7.55
CA ASN A 100 -28.95 -17.59 8.58
C ASN A 100 -28.57 -16.52 9.62
N SER A 101 -29.47 -16.30 10.59
CA SER A 101 -29.27 -15.32 11.67
C SER A 101 -28.00 -15.59 12.51
N ASN A 102 -27.60 -16.85 12.67
CA ASN A 102 -26.37 -17.19 13.40
C ASN A 102 -25.12 -16.71 12.65
N LEU A 103 -25.04 -16.95 11.33
CA LEU A 103 -23.94 -16.44 10.52
C LEU A 103 -23.90 -14.91 10.55
N LYS A 104 -25.06 -14.25 10.38
CA LYS A 104 -25.17 -12.80 10.48
C LYS A 104 -24.63 -12.28 11.80
N ASN A 105 -25.06 -12.88 12.93
CA ASN A 105 -24.58 -12.50 14.26
C ASN A 105 -23.07 -12.72 14.43
N ARG A 106 -22.52 -13.81 13.90
CA ARG A 106 -21.07 -14.05 13.91
C ARG A 106 -20.32 -12.98 13.12
N ILE A 107 -20.78 -12.62 11.92
CA ILE A 107 -20.15 -11.57 11.10
C ILE A 107 -20.09 -10.26 11.89
N PHE A 108 -21.15 -9.88 12.59
CA PHE A 108 -21.19 -8.62 13.33
C PHE A 108 -20.35 -8.65 14.60
N ASN A 109 -20.28 -9.78 15.30
CA ASN A 109 -19.70 -9.84 16.64
C ASN A 109 -18.29 -10.43 16.70
N ASP A 110 -17.98 -11.41 15.82
CA ASP A 110 -16.75 -12.21 15.94
C ASP A 110 -15.67 -11.77 14.95
N TYR A 111 -16.00 -10.89 13.99
CA TYR A 111 -15.06 -10.46 12.94
C TYR A 111 -14.82 -8.95 12.98
N HIS A 112 -13.59 -8.57 12.64
CA HIS A 112 -13.29 -7.26 12.09
C HIS A 112 -13.34 -7.33 10.56
N ALA A 113 -13.56 -6.18 9.93
CA ALA A 113 -13.73 -6.04 8.50
C ALA A 113 -12.79 -4.98 7.92
N THR A 114 -12.25 -5.26 6.75
CA THR A 114 -11.67 -4.33 5.80
C THR A 114 -12.12 -4.74 4.40
N ALA A 115 -11.65 -4.11 3.33
CA ALA A 115 -12.03 -4.48 1.98
C ALA A 115 -10.93 -4.23 0.95
N GLU A 116 -10.99 -4.97 -0.16
CA GLU A 116 -10.30 -4.60 -1.39
C GLU A 116 -11.05 -3.43 -2.04
N MET A 117 -10.43 -2.27 -2.08
CA MET A 117 -11.08 -1.04 -2.53
C MET A 117 -11.10 -0.85 -4.06
N HIS A 118 -10.46 -1.75 -4.80
CA HIS A 118 -10.57 -1.81 -6.26
C HIS A 118 -11.76 -2.68 -6.67
N LEU A 119 -12.82 -2.03 -7.14
CA LEU A 119 -14.02 -2.69 -7.63
C LEU A 119 -13.79 -3.11 -9.09
N THR A 120 -13.73 -4.41 -9.35
CA THR A 120 -13.40 -4.94 -10.67
C THR A 120 -14.64 -5.37 -11.42
N CYS A 121 -14.69 -5.17 -12.75
CA CYS A 121 -15.90 -5.44 -13.54
C CYS A 121 -16.23 -6.92 -13.73
N GLY A 122 -15.32 -7.86 -13.40
CA GLY A 122 -15.52 -9.30 -13.56
C GLY A 122 -15.57 -9.81 -15.01
N THR A 123 -15.74 -8.95 -16.01
CA THR A 123 -16.09 -9.33 -17.39
C THR A 123 -15.03 -9.03 -18.45
N CYS A 124 -14.10 -8.10 -18.20
CA CYS A 124 -13.02 -7.80 -19.14
C CYS A 124 -12.01 -8.96 -19.24
N LEU A 125 -11.11 -8.90 -20.22
CA LEU A 125 -10.12 -9.96 -20.44
C LEU A 125 -9.30 -10.21 -19.15
N GLN A 126 -8.77 -9.16 -18.53
CA GLN A 126 -7.95 -9.25 -17.34
C GLN A 126 -8.67 -9.95 -16.19
N CYS A 127 -9.93 -9.61 -15.95
CA CYS A 127 -10.75 -10.28 -14.92
C CYS A 127 -10.94 -11.77 -15.23
N ARG A 128 -11.20 -12.12 -16.49
CA ARG A 128 -11.44 -13.52 -16.90
C ARG A 128 -10.20 -14.42 -16.83
N ILE A 129 -9.00 -13.85 -17.01
CA ILE A 129 -7.74 -14.58 -16.92
C ILE A 129 -7.13 -14.53 -15.50
N GLY A 130 -7.83 -13.97 -14.51
CA GLY A 130 -7.38 -13.92 -13.11
C GLY A 130 -6.50 -12.71 -12.76
N GLU A 131 -6.26 -11.79 -13.69
CA GLU A 131 -5.48 -10.56 -13.46
C GLU A 131 -6.38 -9.38 -13.09
N LYS A 132 -7.26 -9.57 -12.11
CA LYS A 132 -8.25 -8.57 -11.69
C LYS A 132 -7.64 -7.23 -11.29
N HIS A 133 -6.43 -7.22 -10.74
CA HIS A 133 -5.71 -6.02 -10.30
C HIS A 133 -5.38 -5.02 -11.44
N VAL A 134 -5.42 -5.45 -12.68
CA VAL A 134 -5.28 -4.63 -13.89
C VAL A 134 -6.58 -4.60 -14.70
N CYS A 135 -7.72 -4.65 -14.04
CA CYS A 135 -9.03 -4.56 -14.67
C CYS A 135 -9.16 -3.25 -15.45
N LYS A 136 -9.61 -3.35 -16.71
CA LYS A 136 -9.77 -2.18 -17.58
C LYS A 136 -10.81 -1.16 -17.05
N ASN A 137 -11.80 -1.62 -16.30
CA ASN A 137 -12.93 -0.83 -15.81
C ASN A 137 -12.94 -0.81 -14.27
N THR A 138 -11.76 -0.69 -13.65
CA THR A 138 -11.67 -0.61 -12.19
C THR A 138 -12.24 0.71 -11.70
N LEU A 139 -13.14 0.64 -10.72
CA LEU A 139 -13.50 1.78 -9.88
C LEU A 139 -12.79 1.64 -8.53
N ILE A 140 -12.33 2.75 -7.97
CA ILE A 140 -11.61 2.76 -6.69
C ILE A 140 -12.41 3.60 -5.69
N LYS A 141 -12.75 3.02 -4.55
CA LYS A 141 -13.35 3.75 -3.42
C LYS A 141 -12.35 4.80 -2.91
N GLY A 142 -12.82 6.01 -2.61
CA GLY A 142 -11.97 7.15 -2.24
C GLY A 142 -11.38 7.93 -3.42
N ILE A 143 -11.60 7.46 -4.66
CA ILE A 143 -11.18 8.13 -5.90
C ILE A 143 -12.38 8.32 -6.84
N HIS A 144 -13.06 7.23 -7.20
CA HIS A 144 -14.20 7.25 -8.13
C HIS A 144 -15.55 7.27 -7.41
N GLN A 145 -15.62 6.64 -6.24
CA GLN A 145 -16.78 6.56 -5.35
C GLN A 145 -16.38 6.98 -3.94
N HIS A 146 -17.36 7.18 -3.05
CA HIS A 146 -17.08 7.51 -1.65
C HIS A 146 -16.16 6.48 -0.98
N GLY A 147 -15.15 6.98 -0.28
CA GLY A 147 -14.16 6.23 0.49
C GLY A 147 -14.48 6.13 1.98
N ALA A 148 -13.43 5.94 2.79
CA ALA A 148 -13.53 5.53 4.18
C ALA A 148 -13.09 6.57 5.22
N PHE A 149 -12.70 7.80 4.83
CA PHE A 149 -12.42 8.85 5.81
C PHE A 149 -13.74 9.46 6.30
N THR A 150 -14.52 8.63 6.97
CA THR A 150 -15.84 8.92 7.53
C THR A 150 -16.24 7.79 8.48
N LYS A 151 -17.38 7.92 9.16
CA LYS A 151 -17.88 6.93 10.11
C LYS A 151 -18.32 5.61 9.45
N TYR A 152 -18.92 5.69 8.27
CA TYR A 152 -19.45 4.49 7.58
C TYR A 152 -18.98 4.46 6.13
N VAL A 153 -18.67 3.25 5.66
CA VAL A 153 -18.35 2.98 4.25
C VAL A 153 -19.13 1.77 3.74
N SER A 154 -19.65 1.84 2.52
CA SER A 154 -20.29 0.72 1.84
C SER A 154 -19.31 0.06 0.86
N VAL A 155 -19.32 -1.27 0.81
CA VAL A 155 -18.53 -2.06 -0.12
C VAL A 155 -19.33 -3.26 -0.62
N PRO A 156 -19.12 -3.73 -1.85
CA PRO A 156 -19.68 -5.01 -2.29
C PRO A 156 -19.18 -6.17 -1.43
N ALA A 157 -20.04 -7.13 -1.13
CA ALA A 157 -19.69 -8.30 -0.32
C ALA A 157 -18.52 -9.13 -0.91
N GLU A 158 -18.35 -9.13 -2.23
CA GLU A 158 -17.22 -9.81 -2.88
C GLU A 158 -15.87 -9.17 -2.52
N ASN A 159 -15.86 -7.86 -2.25
CA ASN A 159 -14.66 -7.11 -1.87
C ASN A 159 -14.35 -7.19 -0.36
N LEU A 160 -15.32 -7.65 0.45
CA LEU A 160 -15.18 -7.69 1.91
C LEU A 160 -14.13 -8.71 2.36
N VAL A 161 -13.28 -8.30 3.29
CA VAL A 161 -12.32 -9.16 3.99
C VAL A 161 -12.68 -9.20 5.47
N LEU A 162 -12.98 -10.39 5.95
CA LEU A 162 -13.36 -10.66 7.34
C LEU A 162 -12.21 -11.38 8.04
N ILE A 163 -11.75 -10.83 9.16
CA ILE A 163 -10.70 -11.40 10.00
C ILE A 163 -11.29 -11.65 11.38
N PRO A 164 -11.20 -12.87 11.95
CA PRO A 164 -11.63 -13.11 13.32
C PRO A 164 -10.97 -12.15 14.30
N LYS A 165 -11.75 -11.61 15.23
CA LYS A 165 -11.25 -10.67 16.25
C LYS A 165 -10.11 -11.29 17.03
N GLY A 166 -9.03 -10.54 17.21
CA GLY A 166 -7.83 -10.98 17.93
C GLY A 166 -6.76 -11.65 17.07
N GLU A 167 -7.02 -11.97 15.79
CA GLU A 167 -5.99 -12.55 14.90
C GLU A 167 -5.05 -11.52 14.29
N ILE A 168 -5.57 -10.36 13.91
CA ILE A 168 -4.78 -9.23 13.38
C ILE A 168 -5.26 -7.96 14.09
N PRO A 169 -4.37 -7.11 14.63
CA PRO A 169 -4.74 -5.83 15.23
C PRO A 169 -5.47 -4.91 14.24
N LEU A 170 -6.51 -4.20 14.72
CA LEU A 170 -7.30 -3.27 13.89
C LEU A 170 -6.44 -2.20 13.20
N ASP A 171 -5.43 -1.68 13.92
CA ASP A 171 -4.50 -0.71 13.37
C ASP A 171 -3.78 -1.25 12.13
N ILE A 172 -3.31 -2.51 12.19
CA ILE A 172 -2.67 -3.20 11.05
C ILE A 172 -3.68 -3.48 9.95
N MET A 173 -4.89 -3.92 10.30
CA MET A 173 -5.94 -4.17 9.32
C MET A 173 -6.28 -2.92 8.52
N SER A 174 -6.21 -1.72 9.13
CA SER A 174 -6.58 -0.47 8.46
C SER A 174 -5.74 -0.16 7.23
N PHE A 175 -4.48 -0.61 7.15
CA PHE A 175 -3.61 -0.39 5.99
C PHE A 175 -3.16 -1.67 5.28
N MET A 176 -3.97 -2.72 5.35
CA MET A 176 -3.72 -3.96 4.58
C MET A 176 -3.67 -3.69 3.07
N ASP A 177 -4.33 -2.65 2.57
CA ASP A 177 -4.18 -2.16 1.21
C ASP A 177 -2.70 -1.87 0.89
N ALA A 178 -2.03 -1.03 1.67
CA ALA A 178 -0.62 -0.71 1.49
C ALA A 178 0.30 -1.90 1.72
N ILE A 179 0.04 -2.72 2.75
CA ILE A 179 0.81 -3.95 3.03
C ILE A 179 0.73 -4.89 1.82
N GLY A 180 -0.45 -5.01 1.20
CA GLY A 180 -0.67 -5.83 0.03
C GLY A 180 0.20 -5.42 -1.17
N ASN A 181 0.44 -4.13 -1.39
CA ASN A 181 1.34 -3.65 -2.44
C ASN A 181 2.79 -4.11 -2.17
N ALA A 182 3.25 -4.01 -0.92
CA ALA A 182 4.57 -4.51 -0.52
C ALA A 182 4.67 -6.03 -0.64
N VAL A 183 3.62 -6.78 -0.26
CA VAL A 183 3.54 -8.25 -0.43
C VAL A 183 3.58 -8.62 -1.90
N HIS A 184 2.78 -7.97 -2.76
CA HIS A 184 2.80 -8.23 -4.20
C HIS A 184 4.20 -8.02 -4.77
N THR A 185 4.86 -6.90 -4.43
CA THR A 185 6.22 -6.59 -4.90
C THR A 185 7.22 -7.62 -4.40
N ALA A 186 7.21 -7.91 -3.11
CA ALA A 186 8.12 -8.88 -2.52
C ALA A 186 7.91 -10.29 -3.07
N SER A 187 6.66 -10.73 -3.27
CA SER A 187 6.33 -12.08 -3.76
C SER A 187 6.67 -12.33 -5.23
N THR A 188 7.07 -11.31 -5.99
CA THR A 188 7.55 -11.49 -7.37
C THR A 188 8.87 -12.26 -7.47
N ILE A 189 9.61 -12.32 -6.37
CA ILE A 189 10.91 -12.98 -6.26
C ILE A 189 10.82 -13.98 -5.12
N GLU A 190 11.18 -15.22 -5.35
CA GLU A 190 11.38 -16.18 -4.26
C GLU A 190 12.47 -15.64 -3.32
N LYS A 191 12.18 -15.58 -2.01
CA LYS A 191 13.06 -14.93 -1.03
C LYS A 191 14.01 -15.89 -0.35
N LYS A 192 13.60 -17.14 -0.17
CA LYS A 192 14.38 -18.10 0.61
C LYS A 192 15.80 -18.24 0.06
N ASP A 193 16.77 -17.97 0.92
CA ASP A 193 18.21 -18.02 0.63
C ASP A 193 18.69 -17.06 -0.48
N LYS A 194 17.88 -15.99 -0.80
CA LYS A 194 18.19 -15.00 -1.82
C LYS A 194 18.73 -13.70 -1.24
N THR A 195 19.53 -13.01 -2.05
CA THR A 195 20.00 -11.65 -1.78
C THR A 195 19.11 -10.64 -2.47
N ILE A 196 18.63 -9.64 -1.71
CA ILE A 196 17.64 -8.67 -2.17
C ILE A 196 18.15 -7.25 -1.92
N ALA A 197 18.05 -6.38 -2.92
CA ALA A 197 18.20 -4.94 -2.74
C ALA A 197 16.83 -4.26 -2.78
N ILE A 198 16.57 -3.41 -1.79
CA ILE A 198 15.34 -2.62 -1.68
C ILE A 198 15.72 -1.15 -1.82
N LEU A 199 15.24 -0.51 -2.88
CA LEU A 199 15.61 0.84 -3.24
C LEU A 199 14.47 1.80 -2.91
N GLY A 200 14.65 2.59 -1.86
CA GLY A 200 13.65 3.41 -1.20
C GLY A 200 13.23 2.80 0.14
N CYS A 201 13.43 3.55 1.24
CA CYS A 201 13.16 3.14 2.62
C CYS A 201 11.95 3.88 3.23
N GLY A 202 11.04 4.39 2.39
CA GLY A 202 9.73 4.88 2.83
C GLY A 202 8.84 3.74 3.32
N ILE A 203 7.56 4.03 3.63
CA ILE A 203 6.62 3.05 4.19
C ILE A 203 6.54 1.74 3.40
N GLN A 204 6.55 1.80 2.06
CA GLN A 204 6.50 0.61 1.20
C GLN A 204 7.83 -0.19 1.28
N GLY A 205 8.97 0.49 1.27
CA GLY A 205 10.28 -0.17 1.40
C GLY A 205 10.49 -0.82 2.75
N LEU A 206 10.06 -0.16 3.82
CA LEU A 206 10.07 -0.70 5.18
C LEU A 206 9.23 -1.98 5.28
N MET A 207 7.99 -1.95 4.80
CA MET A 207 7.13 -3.14 4.77
C MET A 207 7.73 -4.25 3.91
N ALA A 208 8.28 -3.93 2.73
CA ALA A 208 8.92 -4.91 1.86
C ALA A 208 10.17 -5.52 2.50
N THR A 209 10.90 -4.77 3.33
CA THR A 209 12.04 -5.27 4.11
C THR A 209 11.59 -6.33 5.10
N ALA A 210 10.60 -6.02 5.95
CA ALA A 210 10.05 -6.98 6.92
C ALA A 210 9.50 -8.24 6.24
N ILE A 211 8.74 -8.06 5.15
CA ILE A 211 8.19 -9.17 4.37
C ILE A 211 9.30 -10.02 3.75
N SER A 212 10.32 -9.41 3.16
CA SER A 212 11.45 -10.14 2.57
C SER A 212 12.23 -10.94 3.61
N HIS A 213 12.43 -10.36 4.80
CA HIS A 213 13.07 -11.02 5.93
C HIS A 213 12.24 -12.23 6.40
N GLN A 214 10.93 -12.05 6.63
CA GLN A 214 10.04 -13.13 7.07
C GLN A 214 9.93 -14.26 6.03
N LEU A 215 10.02 -13.94 4.74
CA LEU A 215 10.05 -14.91 3.64
C LEU A 215 11.42 -15.60 3.47
N GLY A 216 12.40 -15.31 4.34
CA GLY A 216 13.68 -16.00 4.42
C GLY A 216 14.76 -15.47 3.46
N ALA A 217 14.73 -14.16 3.13
CA ALA A 217 15.84 -13.56 2.40
C ALA A 217 17.16 -13.75 3.18
N LYS A 218 18.22 -14.15 2.46
CA LYS A 218 19.54 -14.40 3.03
C LYS A 218 20.23 -13.11 3.44
N LYS A 219 20.08 -12.07 2.62
CA LYS A 219 20.65 -10.74 2.85
C LYS A 219 19.79 -9.67 2.20
N ILE A 220 19.60 -8.57 2.91
CA ILE A 220 18.76 -7.44 2.48
C ILE A 220 19.57 -6.16 2.55
N PHE A 221 19.81 -5.55 1.40
CA PHE A 221 20.46 -4.25 1.24
C PHE A 221 19.35 -3.19 1.03
N VAL A 222 19.39 -2.11 1.83
CA VAL A 222 18.39 -1.05 1.73
C VAL A 222 19.06 0.26 1.34
N THR A 223 18.46 1.04 0.47
CA THR A 223 18.91 2.39 0.15
C THR A 223 17.78 3.40 0.26
N ASP A 224 18.13 4.63 0.60
CA ASP A 224 17.25 5.80 0.48
C ASP A 224 18.12 7.04 0.26
N ALA A 225 17.51 8.20 0.15
CA ALA A 225 18.23 9.47 0.00
C ALA A 225 17.72 10.50 1.00
N SER A 226 18.59 11.06 1.80
CA SER A 226 18.26 12.21 2.63
C SER A 226 17.88 13.42 1.77
N HIS A 227 16.91 14.20 2.25
CA HIS A 227 16.38 15.40 1.59
C HIS A 227 16.29 16.56 2.59
N PRO A 228 17.42 17.23 2.93
CA PRO A 228 17.45 18.27 3.96
C PRO A 228 16.49 19.43 3.72
N LYS A 229 16.16 19.71 2.44
CA LYS A 229 15.22 20.79 2.08
C LYS A 229 13.78 20.54 2.56
N VAL A 230 13.41 19.30 2.82
CA VAL A 230 12.11 18.88 3.37
C VAL A 230 12.26 18.31 4.79
N GLY A 231 13.37 18.63 5.47
CA GLY A 231 13.59 18.22 6.86
C GLY A 231 14.13 16.81 7.07
N MET A 232 14.29 15.98 6.01
CA MET A 232 14.89 14.66 6.12
C MET A 232 16.41 14.78 5.97
N THR A 233 17.12 15.12 7.07
CA THR A 233 18.59 15.11 7.10
C THR A 233 19.12 13.68 7.15
N HIS A 234 20.44 13.50 6.92
CA HIS A 234 21.09 12.19 7.06
C HIS A 234 20.89 11.60 8.46
N GLU A 235 21.13 12.39 9.51
CA GLU A 235 20.97 11.94 10.90
C GLU A 235 19.55 11.51 11.20
N ARG A 236 18.56 12.21 10.63
CA ARG A 236 17.16 11.86 10.79
C ARG A 236 16.80 10.61 10.04
N LEU A 237 17.24 10.46 8.78
CA LEU A 237 17.03 9.25 7.97
C LEU A 237 17.63 8.03 8.70
N GLU A 238 18.82 8.18 9.25
CA GLU A 238 19.52 7.14 10.01
C GLU A 238 18.75 6.75 11.29
N ALA A 239 18.32 7.75 12.07
CA ALA A 239 17.64 7.55 13.35
C ALA A 239 16.19 7.05 13.23
N THR A 240 15.56 7.15 12.05
CA THR A 240 14.17 6.77 11.84
C THR A 240 14.03 5.62 10.84
N HIS A 241 14.19 5.90 9.56
CA HIS A 241 13.92 4.90 8.50
C HIS A 241 14.94 3.77 8.50
N PHE A 242 16.23 4.06 8.60
CA PHE A 242 17.28 3.04 8.57
C PHE A 242 17.34 2.23 9.87
N ASP A 243 17.12 2.85 11.02
CA ASP A 243 16.96 2.13 12.29
C ASP A 243 15.79 1.14 12.21
N MET A 244 14.64 1.58 11.69
CA MET A 244 13.49 0.70 11.51
C MET A 244 13.75 -0.38 10.45
N ALA A 245 14.41 -0.07 9.34
CA ALA A 245 14.76 -1.05 8.33
C ALA A 245 15.63 -2.17 8.92
N ARG A 246 16.62 -1.83 9.77
CA ARG A 246 17.45 -2.83 10.48
C ARG A 246 16.62 -3.69 11.43
N LYS A 247 15.69 -3.09 12.18
CA LYS A 247 14.74 -3.84 13.02
C LYS A 247 13.84 -4.77 12.22
N PHE A 248 13.58 -4.42 10.96
CA PHE A 248 12.81 -5.22 10.01
C PHE A 248 13.66 -6.25 9.24
N GLY A 249 14.95 -6.34 9.52
CA GLY A 249 15.83 -7.36 8.95
C GLY A 249 16.72 -6.87 7.81
N ALA A 250 16.88 -5.56 7.61
CA ALA A 250 17.92 -5.05 6.71
C ALA A 250 19.32 -5.28 7.30
N ASP A 251 20.22 -5.87 6.53
CA ASP A 251 21.61 -6.08 6.94
C ASP A 251 22.42 -4.78 6.88
N VAL A 252 22.13 -3.93 5.89
CA VAL A 252 22.84 -2.67 5.70
C VAL A 252 21.94 -1.64 5.01
N CYS A 253 22.15 -0.37 5.36
CA CYS A 253 21.43 0.76 4.79
C CYS A 253 22.43 1.81 4.27
N PHE A 254 22.12 2.43 3.12
CA PHE A 254 22.94 3.45 2.49
C PHE A 254 22.14 4.71 2.14
N ASP A 255 22.57 5.87 2.63
CA ASP A 255 22.05 7.17 2.20
C ASP A 255 22.68 7.58 0.86
N MET A 256 21.90 7.47 -0.20
CA MET A 256 22.33 7.73 -1.59
C MET A 256 22.45 9.23 -1.92
N ALA A 257 22.09 10.13 -1.00
CA ALA A 257 22.35 11.56 -1.13
C ALA A 257 23.82 11.89 -0.85
N ILE A 258 24.55 11.03 -0.13
CA ILE A 258 25.98 11.14 0.13
C ILE A 258 26.71 10.60 -1.11
N PRO A 259 27.52 11.41 -1.84
CA PRO A 259 28.09 11.01 -3.12
C PRO A 259 28.94 9.73 -3.06
N GLU A 260 29.69 9.54 -1.97
CA GLU A 260 30.58 8.40 -1.75
C GLU A 260 29.78 7.10 -1.52
N ASN A 261 28.61 7.19 -0.91
CA ASN A 261 27.79 6.03 -0.55
C ASN A 261 27.29 5.26 -1.76
N ARG A 262 27.12 5.93 -2.90
CA ARG A 262 26.69 5.24 -4.13
C ARG A 262 27.74 4.21 -4.58
N GLN A 263 29.01 4.57 -4.59
CA GLN A 263 30.07 3.62 -4.94
C GLN A 263 30.25 2.57 -3.85
N LEU A 264 30.20 2.98 -2.57
CA LEU A 264 30.30 2.07 -1.43
C LEU A 264 29.18 1.01 -1.46
N PHE A 265 27.95 1.41 -1.77
CA PHE A 265 26.83 0.47 -1.93
C PHE A 265 27.11 -0.57 -3.01
N LEU A 266 27.58 -0.12 -4.19
CA LEU A 266 27.88 -1.02 -5.31
C LEU A 266 29.00 -2.01 -4.96
N ASP A 267 30.08 -1.51 -4.38
CA ASP A 267 31.24 -2.32 -3.99
C ASP A 267 30.83 -3.33 -2.89
N TYR A 268 30.10 -2.87 -1.88
CA TYR A 268 29.63 -3.71 -0.79
C TYR A 268 28.70 -4.82 -1.28
N VAL A 269 27.75 -4.51 -2.17
CA VAL A 269 26.87 -5.54 -2.76
C VAL A 269 27.68 -6.57 -3.55
N MET A 270 28.67 -6.13 -4.33
CA MET A 270 29.49 -7.05 -5.11
C MET A 270 30.39 -7.91 -4.22
N GLU A 271 30.96 -7.35 -3.15
CA GLU A 271 31.74 -8.09 -2.16
C GLU A 271 30.90 -9.18 -1.48
N GLU A 272 29.70 -8.82 -0.99
CA GLU A 272 28.80 -9.71 -0.27
C GLU A 272 28.10 -10.76 -1.13
N THR A 273 28.25 -10.65 -2.44
CA THR A 273 27.69 -11.58 -3.43
C THR A 273 28.77 -12.23 -4.30
N ASP A 274 30.03 -12.24 -3.85
CA ASP A 274 31.18 -12.82 -4.58
C ASP A 274 31.29 -12.32 -6.04
N GLY A 275 30.97 -11.05 -6.29
CA GLY A 275 30.99 -10.43 -7.61
C GLY A 275 29.78 -10.78 -8.51
N VAL A 276 28.82 -11.54 -8.02
CA VAL A 276 27.66 -12.01 -8.81
C VAL A 276 26.56 -10.93 -8.90
N GLY A 277 26.32 -10.22 -7.83
CA GLY A 277 25.21 -9.30 -7.65
C GLY A 277 23.96 -9.93 -7.00
N VAL A 278 22.95 -9.12 -6.70
CA VAL A 278 21.73 -9.57 -5.99
C VAL A 278 20.78 -10.37 -6.89
N ASP A 279 20.08 -11.33 -6.29
CA ASP A 279 19.04 -12.13 -6.97
C ASP A 279 17.85 -11.30 -7.42
N GLY A 280 17.51 -10.27 -6.65
CA GLY A 280 16.38 -9.42 -6.95
C GLY A 280 16.52 -8.00 -6.42
N VAL A 281 15.86 -7.09 -7.11
CA VAL A 281 15.74 -5.68 -6.72
C VAL A 281 14.27 -5.32 -6.62
N LEU A 282 13.88 -4.71 -5.50
CA LEU A 282 12.56 -4.13 -5.26
C LEU A 282 12.70 -2.60 -5.30
N GLU A 283 12.15 -1.97 -6.31
CA GLU A 283 12.19 -0.52 -6.46
C GLU A 283 10.92 0.09 -5.85
N MET A 284 11.10 0.84 -4.77
CA MET A 284 10.04 1.39 -3.93
C MET A 284 10.07 2.93 -3.89
N SER A 285 11.09 3.56 -4.51
CA SER A 285 11.31 5.00 -4.40
C SER A 285 10.65 5.83 -5.51
N GLY A 286 10.42 5.23 -6.68
CA GLY A 286 10.02 5.95 -7.88
C GLY A 286 11.08 6.94 -8.37
N ASN A 287 12.36 6.64 -8.18
CA ASN A 287 13.46 7.50 -8.60
C ASN A 287 14.34 6.84 -9.68
N TYR A 288 14.48 7.45 -10.83
CA TYR A 288 15.28 6.89 -11.93
C TYR A 288 16.78 6.70 -11.60
N ARG A 289 17.33 7.43 -10.60
CA ARG A 289 18.69 7.15 -10.14
C ARG A 289 18.79 5.78 -9.46
N ALA A 290 17.75 5.37 -8.75
CA ALA A 290 17.68 4.03 -8.16
C ALA A 290 17.63 2.94 -9.24
N TYR A 291 17.02 3.21 -10.40
CA TYR A 291 17.02 2.28 -11.54
C TYR A 291 18.42 2.03 -12.10
N GLU A 292 19.24 3.09 -12.19
CA GLU A 292 20.64 2.93 -12.60
C GLU A 292 21.41 2.02 -11.65
N ASP A 293 21.23 2.23 -10.35
CA ASP A 293 21.87 1.41 -9.32
C ASP A 293 21.38 -0.04 -9.35
N ALA A 294 20.06 -0.24 -9.55
CA ALA A 294 19.45 -1.55 -9.72
C ALA A 294 20.12 -2.36 -10.83
N PHE A 295 20.28 -1.79 -12.03
CA PHE A 295 20.91 -2.48 -13.16
C PHE A 295 22.40 -2.74 -12.97
N ARG A 296 23.07 -2.02 -12.04
CA ARG A 296 24.48 -2.26 -11.71
C ARG A 296 24.63 -3.42 -10.71
N VAL A 297 23.74 -3.52 -9.71
CA VAL A 297 23.85 -4.52 -8.64
C VAL A 297 23.12 -5.83 -8.95
N ILE A 298 22.13 -5.84 -9.85
CA ILE A 298 21.39 -7.04 -10.17
C ILE A 298 22.24 -8.05 -10.96
N ARG A 299 22.22 -9.31 -10.56
CA ARG A 299 22.91 -10.38 -11.28
C ARG A 299 22.28 -10.70 -12.65
N SER A 300 23.01 -11.43 -13.47
CA SER A 300 22.44 -12.03 -14.67
C SER A 300 21.32 -13.02 -14.28
N GLY A 301 20.19 -12.97 -14.99
CA GLY A 301 18.98 -13.73 -14.68
C GLY A 301 18.24 -13.27 -13.43
N GLY A 302 18.57 -12.10 -12.87
CA GLY A 302 17.87 -11.52 -11.71
C GLY A 302 16.50 -10.92 -12.08
N ILE A 303 15.71 -10.59 -11.05
CA ILE A 303 14.37 -10.00 -11.21
C ILE A 303 14.37 -8.58 -10.65
N PHE A 304 13.89 -7.63 -11.44
CA PHE A 304 13.73 -6.23 -11.07
C PHE A 304 12.24 -5.88 -10.99
N ALA A 305 11.69 -5.72 -9.79
CA ALA A 305 10.29 -5.37 -9.53
C ALA A 305 10.16 -3.87 -9.29
N LEU A 306 9.23 -3.22 -9.99
CA LEU A 306 9.02 -1.78 -10.03
C LEU A 306 7.65 -1.44 -9.42
N LEU A 307 7.60 -0.87 -8.22
CA LEU A 307 6.40 -0.36 -7.58
C LEU A 307 6.36 1.17 -7.55
N GLY A 308 7.49 1.82 -7.25
CA GLY A 308 7.56 3.27 -7.18
C GLY A 308 7.20 3.93 -8.52
N LEU A 309 6.42 5.02 -8.47
CA LEU A 309 5.98 5.76 -9.67
C LEU A 309 6.98 6.88 -9.97
N PRO A 310 7.86 6.73 -10.96
CA PRO A 310 8.82 7.77 -11.32
C PRO A 310 8.18 8.87 -12.15
N SER A 311 8.79 10.05 -12.11
CA SER A 311 8.42 11.18 -12.96
C SER A 311 9.48 11.45 -14.02
N GLY A 312 9.07 11.88 -15.22
CA GLY A 312 9.96 12.19 -16.33
C GLY A 312 10.33 10.97 -17.18
N GLU A 313 11.49 11.01 -17.84
CA GLU A 313 11.97 9.98 -18.76
C GLU A 313 13.27 9.35 -18.27
N PHE A 314 13.47 8.08 -18.62
CA PHE A 314 14.67 7.31 -18.30
C PHE A 314 15.31 6.71 -19.55
N ASN A 315 16.57 7.04 -19.80
CA ASN A 315 17.35 6.49 -20.90
C ASN A 315 18.07 5.22 -20.46
N LEU A 316 17.74 4.09 -21.10
CA LEU A 316 18.32 2.80 -20.80
C LEU A 316 18.93 2.13 -22.02
N ASN A 317 20.15 1.63 -21.89
CA ASN A 317 20.70 0.69 -22.86
C ASN A 317 20.12 -0.71 -22.64
N PHE A 318 19.02 -1.02 -23.30
CA PHE A 318 18.31 -2.28 -23.16
C PHE A 318 19.20 -3.49 -23.42
N ALA A 319 20.08 -3.42 -24.46
CA ALA A 319 20.97 -4.53 -24.79
C ALA A 319 21.89 -4.87 -23.59
N LYS A 320 22.56 -3.87 -23.04
CA LYS A 320 23.53 -4.06 -21.94
C LYS A 320 22.84 -4.37 -20.61
N SER A 321 21.76 -3.64 -20.30
CA SER A 321 21.15 -3.69 -18.95
C SER A 321 20.17 -4.82 -18.77
N ILE A 322 19.48 -5.25 -19.83
CA ILE A 322 18.41 -6.25 -19.76
C ILE A 322 18.77 -7.50 -20.59
N ILE A 323 19.02 -7.34 -21.92
CA ILE A 323 19.09 -8.49 -22.84
C ILE A 323 20.31 -9.36 -22.53
N PHE A 324 21.52 -8.78 -22.48
CA PHE A 324 22.75 -9.55 -22.22
C PHE A 324 22.84 -10.11 -20.80
N LYS A 325 22.14 -9.47 -19.84
CA LYS A 325 22.04 -9.97 -18.49
C LYS A 325 20.88 -10.97 -18.30
N GLY A 326 19.92 -11.04 -19.23
CA GLY A 326 18.71 -11.84 -19.07
C GLY A 326 17.84 -11.40 -17.89
N VAL A 327 17.83 -10.10 -17.54
CA VAL A 327 17.06 -9.57 -16.42
C VAL A 327 15.59 -9.58 -16.75
N THR A 328 14.76 -10.03 -15.81
CA THR A 328 13.30 -9.89 -15.88
C THR A 328 12.87 -8.62 -15.18
N VAL A 329 12.21 -7.71 -15.90
CA VAL A 329 11.62 -6.49 -15.34
C VAL A 329 10.12 -6.69 -15.17
N LYS A 330 9.60 -6.46 -13.95
CA LYS A 330 8.18 -6.60 -13.61
C LYS A 330 7.61 -5.29 -13.09
N GLY A 331 6.62 -4.72 -13.78
CA GLY A 331 5.79 -3.64 -13.25
C GLY A 331 4.79 -4.19 -12.22
N ILE A 332 4.65 -3.48 -11.11
CA ILE A 332 3.76 -3.85 -10.02
C ILE A 332 2.68 -2.78 -9.89
N ILE A 333 1.43 -3.20 -9.87
CA ILE A 333 0.29 -2.34 -9.59
C ILE A 333 -0.66 -3.03 -8.62
N GLY A 334 -1.01 -2.34 -7.56
CA GLY A 334 -1.97 -2.83 -6.58
C GLY A 334 -1.62 -4.21 -6.01
N ARG A 335 -2.62 -4.99 -5.74
CA ARG A 335 -2.56 -6.34 -5.16
C ARG A 335 -3.17 -7.32 -6.14
N ARG A 336 -2.56 -8.47 -6.35
CA ARG A 336 -3.19 -9.56 -7.10
C ARG A 336 -4.38 -10.10 -6.29
N ILE A 337 -5.57 -9.73 -6.72
CA ILE A 337 -6.84 -10.06 -6.06
C ILE A 337 -7.20 -11.51 -6.41
N TRP A 338 -7.26 -12.46 -5.51
CA TRP A 338 -7.15 -12.45 -4.03
C TRP A 338 -5.82 -13.04 -3.54
N GLU A 339 -4.99 -13.53 -4.44
CA GLU A 339 -3.72 -14.22 -4.14
C GLU A 339 -2.85 -13.44 -3.14
N THR A 340 -2.68 -12.12 -3.36
CA THR A 340 -1.87 -11.29 -2.46
C THR A 340 -2.53 -11.13 -1.08
N TRP A 341 -3.87 -11.11 -1.01
CA TRP A 341 -4.60 -11.03 0.25
C TRP A 341 -4.38 -12.28 1.11
N ASP A 342 -4.42 -13.47 0.50
CA ASP A 342 -4.19 -14.73 1.21
C ASP A 342 -2.77 -14.80 1.78
N ILE A 343 -1.75 -14.45 0.97
CA ILE A 343 -0.35 -14.39 1.41
C ILE A 343 -0.18 -13.37 2.54
N MET A 344 -0.76 -12.18 2.39
CA MET A 344 -0.66 -11.10 3.37
C MET A 344 -1.28 -11.50 4.71
N ILE A 345 -2.47 -12.07 4.70
CA ILE A 345 -3.17 -12.53 5.92
C ILE A 345 -2.32 -13.59 6.63
N ASP A 346 -1.75 -14.53 5.90
CA ASP A 346 -0.88 -15.55 6.46
C ASP A 346 0.37 -14.94 7.11
N LEU A 347 1.06 -14.05 6.43
CA LEU A 347 2.24 -13.35 6.98
C LEU A 347 1.89 -12.54 8.23
N LEU A 348 0.78 -11.80 8.22
CA LEU A 348 0.34 -11.00 9.35
C LEU A 348 0.02 -11.84 10.58
N LYS A 349 -0.64 -12.98 10.41
CA LYS A 349 -0.93 -13.94 11.48
C LYS A 349 0.32 -14.65 12.02
N ASN A 350 1.35 -14.77 11.21
CA ASN A 350 2.60 -15.46 11.55
C ASN A 350 3.74 -14.49 11.95
N GLY A 351 3.42 -13.35 12.58
CA GLY A 351 4.38 -12.47 13.25
C GLY A 351 4.65 -11.14 12.55
N LEU A 352 4.19 -10.92 11.29
CA LEU A 352 4.40 -9.62 10.63
C LEU A 352 3.65 -8.50 11.33
N SER A 353 2.44 -8.79 11.89
CA SER A 353 1.69 -7.82 12.68
C SER A 353 2.48 -7.36 13.91
N ASP A 354 3.08 -8.30 14.64
CA ASP A 354 3.90 -7.99 15.82
C ASP A 354 5.14 -7.18 15.41
N THR A 355 5.82 -7.57 14.32
CA THR A 355 6.95 -6.82 13.79
C THR A 355 6.61 -5.36 13.53
N PHE A 356 5.46 -5.06 12.93
CA PHE A 356 5.03 -3.70 12.65
C PHE A 356 4.61 -2.94 13.92
N MET A 357 3.89 -3.59 14.84
CA MET A 357 3.42 -2.96 16.07
C MET A 357 4.56 -2.66 17.05
N ASP A 358 5.42 -3.64 17.31
CA ASP A 358 6.49 -3.54 18.31
C ASP A 358 7.56 -2.52 17.93
N ASN A 359 7.74 -2.28 16.63
CA ASN A 359 8.71 -1.32 16.14
C ASN A 359 8.10 0.05 15.75
N GLY A 360 6.80 0.27 16.01
CA GLY A 360 6.17 1.57 15.89
C GLY A 360 6.01 2.07 14.44
N LEU A 361 5.67 1.17 13.51
CA LEU A 361 5.39 1.56 12.11
C LEU A 361 4.25 2.55 12.02
N VAL A 362 3.23 2.41 12.87
CA VAL A 362 2.17 3.40 13.09
C VAL A 362 2.70 4.48 14.02
N THR A 363 3.02 5.65 13.47
CA THR A 363 3.63 6.75 14.22
C THR A 363 2.61 7.71 14.84
N HIS A 364 1.43 7.87 14.21
CA HIS A 364 0.41 8.81 14.64
C HIS A 364 -0.98 8.17 14.59
N LYS A 365 -1.78 8.50 15.61
CA LYS A 365 -3.22 8.17 15.68
C LYS A 365 -3.96 9.44 16.06
N LEU A 366 -4.70 9.97 15.10
CA LEU A 366 -5.36 11.26 15.21
C LEU A 366 -6.86 11.10 14.95
N ASN A 367 -7.67 12.05 15.40
CA ASN A 367 -9.06 12.11 15.00
C ASN A 367 -9.20 12.64 13.57
N ILE A 368 -10.28 12.30 12.90
CA ILE A 368 -10.53 12.73 11.52
C ILE A 368 -10.56 14.27 11.40
N SER A 369 -11.02 14.97 12.44
CA SER A 369 -10.99 16.44 12.53
C SER A 369 -9.58 17.04 12.52
N GLU A 370 -8.56 16.25 12.84
CA GLU A 370 -7.14 16.63 12.84
C GLU A 370 -6.42 16.30 11.51
N PHE A 371 -7.16 16.03 10.45
CA PHE A 371 -6.59 15.55 9.17
C PHE A 371 -5.52 16.53 8.61
N GLU A 372 -5.68 17.83 8.72
CA GLU A 372 -4.68 18.81 8.25
C GLU A 372 -3.33 18.62 8.95
N HIS A 373 -3.36 18.41 10.26
CA HIS A 373 -2.15 18.07 11.02
C HIS A 373 -1.55 16.74 10.56
N ALA A 374 -2.38 15.72 10.35
CA ALA A 374 -1.95 14.41 9.87
C ALA A 374 -1.20 14.50 8.53
N PHE A 375 -1.74 15.22 7.56
CA PHE A 375 -1.11 15.42 6.25
C PHE A 375 0.18 16.25 6.36
N SER A 376 0.21 17.28 7.21
CA SER A 376 1.41 18.09 7.48
C SER A 376 2.55 17.26 8.06
N GLU A 377 2.28 16.33 8.99
CA GLU A 377 3.28 15.43 9.56
C GLU A 377 3.87 14.47 8.51
N ILE A 378 3.05 13.99 7.59
CA ILE A 378 3.52 13.15 6.47
C ILE A 378 4.38 13.96 5.49
N GLU A 379 3.91 15.14 5.08
CA GLU A 379 4.61 16.01 4.11
C GLU A 379 5.95 16.51 4.65
N SER A 380 6.07 16.74 5.95
CA SER A 380 7.33 17.09 6.61
C SER A 380 8.24 15.90 6.91
N GLY A 381 7.81 14.69 6.56
CA GLY A 381 8.55 13.45 6.82
C GLY A 381 8.61 13.08 8.32
N ASN A 382 7.73 13.62 9.16
CA ASN A 382 7.66 13.31 10.60
C ASN A 382 6.91 12.01 10.87
N ALA A 383 6.12 11.55 9.93
CA ALA A 383 5.28 10.37 10.08
C ALA A 383 5.59 9.29 9.05
N LEU A 384 5.46 8.02 9.45
CA LEU A 384 5.49 6.85 8.56
C LEU A 384 4.07 6.42 8.21
N LYS A 385 3.35 5.79 9.15
CA LYS A 385 1.94 5.45 8.96
C LYS A 385 1.10 6.25 9.94
N VAL A 386 0.13 6.98 9.41
CA VAL A 386 -0.82 7.80 10.19
C VAL A 386 -2.20 7.19 10.09
N LEU A 387 -2.84 7.01 11.24
CA LEU A 387 -4.20 6.53 11.35
C LEU A 387 -5.14 7.68 11.70
N LEU A 388 -6.34 7.68 11.09
CA LEU A 388 -7.43 8.61 11.35
C LEU A 388 -8.62 7.88 11.96
N LYS A 389 -9.07 8.32 13.11
CA LYS A 389 -10.26 7.79 13.79
C LYS A 389 -11.47 8.65 13.47
N PRO A 390 -12.55 8.09 12.92
CA PRO A 390 -13.83 8.78 12.77
C PRO A 390 -14.39 9.23 14.13
N GLU A 391 -15.17 10.34 14.12
CA GLU A 391 -15.86 10.89 15.28
C GLU A 391 -17.38 10.70 15.18
#